data_14b520a76d3a1d780240d471acb0555f
#
_entry.id   14b520a76d3a1d780240d471acb0555f
#
_cell.length_a   1.000
_cell.length_b   1.000
_cell.length_c   1.000
_cell.angle_alpha   90.00
_cell.angle_beta   90.00
_cell.angle_gamma   90.00
#
_symmetry.space_group_name_H-M   'P 1'
#
loop_
_entity.id
_entity.type
_entity.pdbx_description
1 polymer ?
#
loop_
_entity_poly.entity_id
_entity_poly.type
_entity_poly.pdbx_seq_one_letter_code
_entity_poly.pdbx_strand_id
1 'polypeptide(L)'
;MIRRIDHLVITTPDIDTCIAFYEKLGFTHAIHGGRHTLIAGDFKINVHQMGREPFPHAGYVQVGSGDFCFETLEPVEQVRRQLEERGITVELGIVERVGAKGPMRSLYLRDPDGNLIELSSYARE
;
A
#
# COMPACT_ATOMS: atom_id res chain seq x y z
N MET A 1 -6.05 13.46 21.29
CA MET A 1 -5.75 14.28 20.10
C MET A 1 -5.87 13.41 18.84
N ILE A 2 -4.87 12.63 18.47
CA ILE A 2 -4.91 11.81 17.23
C ILE A 2 -5.68 10.52 17.49
N ARG A 3 -6.58 10.15 16.56
CA ARG A 3 -7.31 8.90 16.64
C ARG A 3 -6.61 7.78 15.86
N ARG A 4 -6.26 8.04 14.60
CA ARG A 4 -5.59 7.06 13.72
C ARG A 4 -5.15 7.73 12.43
N ILE A 5 -4.43 6.99 11.59
CA ILE A 5 -4.12 7.42 10.24
C ILE A 5 -5.39 7.34 9.39
N ASP A 6 -5.73 8.43 8.68
CA ASP A 6 -6.86 8.49 7.75
C ASP A 6 -6.44 8.04 6.35
N HIS A 7 -5.38 8.64 5.82
CA HIS A 7 -4.83 8.29 4.52
C HIS A 7 -3.34 8.61 4.47
N LEU A 8 -2.69 8.11 3.46
CA LEU A 8 -1.31 8.47 3.13
C LEU A 8 -1.21 8.91 1.68
N VAL A 9 -0.08 9.47 1.31
CA VAL A 9 0.18 9.97 -0.05
C VAL A 9 1.40 9.26 -0.60
N ILE A 10 1.31 8.82 -1.85
CA ILE A 10 2.47 8.38 -2.63
C ILE A 10 2.57 9.23 -3.88
N THR A 11 3.79 9.43 -4.36
CA THR A 11 4.08 10.17 -5.59
C THR A 11 4.66 9.22 -6.61
N THR A 12 4.17 9.30 -7.84
CA THR A 12 4.59 8.41 -8.93
C THR A 12 4.83 9.21 -10.21
N PRO A 13 5.80 8.83 -11.05
CA PRO A 13 5.93 9.39 -12.40
C PRO A 13 4.90 8.81 -13.37
N ASP A 14 4.30 7.68 -13.06
CA ASP A 14 3.37 6.96 -13.95
C ASP A 14 2.12 6.51 -13.18
N ILE A 15 1.10 7.35 -13.18
CA ILE A 15 -0.13 7.13 -12.43
C ILE A 15 -0.84 5.84 -12.90
N ASP A 16 -0.92 5.60 -14.20
CA ASP A 16 -1.67 4.43 -14.71
C ASP A 16 -1.04 3.12 -14.27
N THR A 17 0.30 3.03 -14.33
CA THR A 17 1.02 1.84 -13.86
C THR A 17 0.87 1.65 -12.36
N CYS A 18 0.94 2.73 -11.59
CA CYS A 18 0.75 2.72 -10.15
C CYS A 18 -0.64 2.19 -9.79
N ILE A 19 -1.68 2.75 -10.39
CA ILE A 19 -3.07 2.37 -10.13
C ILE A 19 -3.30 0.90 -10.49
N ALA A 20 -2.85 0.45 -11.66
CA ALA A 20 -3.03 -0.93 -12.09
C ALA A 20 -2.42 -1.92 -11.10
N PHE A 21 -1.26 -1.59 -10.53
CA PHE A 21 -0.62 -2.44 -9.52
C PHE A 21 -1.46 -2.52 -8.24
N TYR A 22 -1.87 -1.38 -7.70
CA TYR A 22 -2.64 -1.35 -6.44
C TYR A 22 -4.03 -1.98 -6.59
N GLU A 23 -4.63 -1.89 -7.77
CA GLU A 23 -5.87 -2.62 -8.05
C GLU A 23 -5.70 -4.13 -7.91
N LYS A 24 -4.53 -4.66 -8.30
CA LYS A 24 -4.20 -6.09 -8.08
C LYS A 24 -4.07 -6.46 -6.61
N LEU A 25 -3.81 -5.50 -5.75
CA LEU A 25 -3.78 -5.71 -4.29
C LEU A 25 -5.17 -5.59 -3.66
N GLY A 26 -6.19 -5.26 -4.44
CA GLY A 26 -7.57 -5.14 -3.96
C GLY A 26 -8.05 -3.72 -3.72
N PHE A 27 -7.26 -2.70 -4.08
CA PHE A 27 -7.70 -1.31 -3.99
C PHE A 27 -8.69 -0.97 -5.10
N THR A 28 -9.64 -0.11 -4.79
CA THR A 28 -10.58 0.46 -5.77
C THR A 28 -10.10 1.86 -6.15
N HIS A 29 -10.01 2.13 -7.45
CA HIS A 29 -9.58 3.43 -7.95
C HIS A 29 -10.76 4.39 -8.08
N ALA A 30 -10.56 5.64 -7.65
CA ALA A 30 -11.51 6.74 -7.83
C ALA A 30 -10.76 7.99 -8.30
N ILE A 31 -11.48 8.86 -9.03
CA ILE A 31 -10.97 10.14 -9.49
C ILE A 31 -11.94 11.23 -9.04
N HIS A 32 -11.41 12.26 -8.38
CA HIS A 32 -12.19 13.43 -7.96
C HIS A 32 -11.43 14.70 -8.35
N GLY A 33 -11.99 15.49 -9.26
CA GLY A 33 -11.36 16.73 -9.70
C GLY A 33 -9.95 16.52 -10.29
N GLY A 34 -9.77 15.43 -11.04
CA GLY A 34 -8.47 15.07 -11.61
C GLY A 34 -7.48 14.45 -10.62
N ARG A 35 -7.88 14.25 -9.36
CA ARG A 35 -7.05 13.64 -8.33
C ARG A 35 -7.38 12.17 -8.20
N HIS A 36 -6.34 11.34 -8.21
CA HIS A 36 -6.45 9.89 -8.12
C HIS A 36 -6.36 9.41 -6.68
N THR A 37 -7.25 8.48 -6.33
CA THR A 37 -7.31 7.89 -4.99
C THR A 37 -7.48 6.38 -5.11
N LEU A 38 -6.80 5.64 -4.24
CA LEU A 38 -6.92 4.19 -4.11
C LEU A 38 -7.56 3.90 -2.76
N ILE A 39 -8.67 3.17 -2.76
CA ILE A 39 -9.51 2.95 -1.58
C ILE A 39 -9.50 1.48 -1.20
N ALA A 40 -9.29 1.19 0.08
CA ALA A 40 -9.41 -0.14 0.66
C ALA A 40 -10.08 -0.02 2.02
N GLY A 41 -11.33 -0.54 2.14
CA GLY A 41 -12.10 -0.41 3.38
C GLY A 41 -12.32 1.04 3.77
N ASP A 42 -11.92 1.42 4.98
CA ASP A 42 -12.02 2.80 5.48
C ASP A 42 -10.70 3.58 5.35
N PHE A 43 -9.80 3.11 4.53
CA PHE A 43 -8.47 3.66 4.33
C PHE A 43 -8.26 3.99 2.84
N LYS A 44 -7.45 5.02 2.57
CA LYS A 44 -7.12 5.37 1.19
C LYS A 44 -5.67 5.83 1.02
N ILE A 45 -5.19 5.75 -0.21
CA ILE A 45 -3.93 6.32 -0.66
C ILE A 45 -4.25 7.38 -1.71
N ASN A 46 -3.82 8.62 -1.50
CA ASN A 46 -3.86 9.64 -2.54
C ASN A 46 -2.62 9.50 -3.41
N VAL A 47 -2.80 9.47 -4.72
CA VAL A 47 -1.70 9.31 -5.68
C VAL A 47 -1.42 10.65 -6.36
N HIS A 48 -0.20 11.17 -6.16
CA HIS A 48 0.23 12.42 -6.76
C HIS A 48 1.14 12.16 -7.96
N GLN A 49 0.96 12.94 -9.01
CA GLN A 49 1.87 12.93 -10.15
C GLN A 49 3.16 13.66 -9.78
N MET A 50 4.31 13.01 -9.98
CA MET A 50 5.62 13.63 -9.78
C MET A 50 5.72 14.92 -10.59
N GLY A 51 6.17 15.99 -9.94
CA GLY A 51 6.28 17.32 -10.54
C GLY A 51 4.99 18.13 -10.56
N ARG A 52 3.87 17.56 -10.13
CA ARG A 52 2.55 18.24 -10.08
C ARG A 52 1.88 18.06 -8.74
N GLU A 53 2.66 17.85 -7.68
CA GLU A 53 2.13 17.65 -6.34
C GLU A 53 1.30 18.85 -5.91
N PRO A 54 0.07 18.63 -5.38
CA PRO A 54 -0.72 19.75 -4.84
C PRO A 54 -0.02 20.39 -3.65
N PHE A 55 -0.15 21.69 -3.52
CA PHE A 55 0.37 22.42 -2.36
C PHE A 55 -0.70 22.48 -1.25
N PRO A 56 -0.35 22.26 0.03
CA PRO A 56 0.99 21.89 0.53
C PRO A 56 1.29 20.41 0.32
N HIS A 57 2.56 20.07 0.26
CA HIS A 57 3.05 18.70 0.15
C HIS A 57 4.24 18.51 1.09
N ALA A 58 4.76 17.27 1.17
CA ALA A 58 5.92 16.97 2.02
C ALA A 58 7.14 17.81 1.62
N GLY A 59 8.00 18.13 2.60
CA GLY A 59 9.20 18.91 2.36
C GLY A 59 10.22 18.22 1.46
N TYR A 60 10.28 16.89 1.51
CA TYR A 60 11.20 16.07 0.71
C TYR A 60 10.41 14.98 0.01
N VAL A 61 9.77 15.35 -1.10
CA VAL A 61 9.00 14.38 -1.89
C VAL A 61 9.97 13.54 -2.71
N GLN A 62 9.87 12.20 -2.54
CA GLN A 62 10.65 11.25 -3.33
C GLN A 62 9.82 10.08 -3.77
N VAL A 63 9.94 9.72 -5.04
CA VAL A 63 9.34 8.52 -5.60
C VAL A 63 10.07 7.29 -5.02
N GLY A 64 9.30 6.30 -4.57
CA GLY A 64 9.86 5.05 -4.09
C GLY A 64 10.42 5.07 -2.67
N SER A 65 10.15 6.13 -1.91
CA SER A 65 10.60 6.22 -0.51
C SER A 65 9.55 5.75 0.50
N GLY A 66 8.36 5.34 0.05
CA GLY A 66 7.31 4.83 0.91
C GLY A 66 7.68 3.48 1.51
N ASP A 67 7.31 3.29 2.78
CA ASP A 67 7.54 2.06 3.52
C ASP A 67 6.36 1.92 4.48
N PHE A 68 5.43 1.05 4.16
CA PHE A 68 4.19 0.96 4.93
C PHE A 68 3.67 -0.47 4.99
N CYS A 69 2.87 -0.72 6.02
CA CYS A 69 2.25 -2.00 6.28
C CYS A 69 0.73 -1.89 6.18
N PHE A 70 0.12 -2.82 5.46
CA PHE A 70 -1.33 -2.97 5.41
C PHE A 70 -1.72 -4.27 6.09
N GLU A 71 -2.75 -4.19 6.93
CA GLU A 71 -3.38 -5.37 7.50
C GLU A 71 -4.31 -5.99 6.45
N THR A 72 -4.20 -7.30 6.23
CA THR A 72 -5.01 -8.00 5.24
C THR A 72 -6.30 -8.55 5.84
N LEU A 73 -7.32 -8.76 5.00
CA LEU A 73 -8.58 -9.40 5.41
C LEU A 73 -8.40 -10.89 5.65
N GLU A 74 -7.62 -11.55 4.78
CA GLU A 74 -7.35 -12.99 4.86
C GLU A 74 -6.02 -13.25 5.54
N PRO A 75 -5.77 -14.48 6.03
CA PRO A 75 -4.45 -14.86 6.49
C PRO A 75 -3.39 -14.63 5.42
N VAL A 76 -2.20 -14.18 5.82
CA VAL A 76 -1.15 -13.79 4.88
C VAL A 76 -0.71 -14.94 3.95
N GLU A 77 -0.85 -16.20 4.40
CA GLU A 77 -0.58 -17.38 3.57
C GLU A 77 -1.51 -17.43 2.35
N GLN A 78 -2.77 -17.10 2.54
CA GLN A 78 -3.75 -17.03 1.46
C GLN A 78 -3.48 -15.84 0.56
N VAL A 79 -3.13 -14.69 1.12
CA VAL A 79 -2.75 -13.49 0.37
C VAL A 79 -1.55 -13.79 -0.52
N ARG A 80 -0.54 -14.52 -0.03
CA ARG A 80 0.61 -14.91 -0.82
C ARG A 80 0.20 -15.69 -2.07
N ARG A 81 -0.71 -16.65 -1.94
CA ARG A 81 -1.22 -17.41 -3.10
C ARG A 81 -1.92 -16.51 -4.11
N GLN A 82 -2.73 -15.56 -3.64
CA GLN A 82 -3.40 -14.59 -4.51
C GLN A 82 -2.41 -13.72 -5.26
N LEU A 83 -1.35 -13.27 -4.60
CA LEU A 83 -0.30 -12.47 -5.24
C LEU A 83 0.43 -13.26 -6.33
N GLU A 84 0.80 -14.49 -6.05
CA GLU A 84 1.46 -15.37 -7.02
C GLU A 84 0.58 -15.60 -8.25
N GLU A 85 -0.72 -15.84 -8.06
CA GLU A 85 -1.68 -16.00 -9.16
C GLU A 85 -1.80 -14.74 -10.01
N ARG A 86 -1.58 -13.57 -9.42
CA ARG A 86 -1.65 -12.28 -10.12
C ARG A 86 -0.30 -11.82 -10.67
N GLY A 87 0.73 -12.67 -10.58
CA GLY A 87 2.05 -12.37 -11.10
C GLY A 87 2.84 -11.35 -10.30
N ILE A 88 2.52 -11.17 -9.02
CA ILE A 88 3.23 -10.26 -8.13
C ILE A 88 4.28 -11.04 -7.35
N THR A 89 5.54 -10.58 -7.44
CA THR A 89 6.66 -11.21 -6.74
C THR A 89 6.70 -10.81 -5.28
N VAL A 90 6.79 -11.81 -4.39
CA VAL A 90 7.02 -11.61 -2.96
C VAL A 90 8.54 -11.57 -2.74
N GLU A 91 9.03 -10.45 -2.19
CA GLU A 91 10.47 -10.26 -1.96
C GLU A 91 10.96 -11.01 -0.73
N LEU A 92 10.17 -11.00 0.34
CA LEU A 92 10.51 -11.68 1.60
C LEU A 92 9.23 -12.16 2.25
N GLY A 93 9.27 -13.32 2.83
CA GLY A 93 8.18 -13.82 3.66
C GLY A 93 7.87 -15.27 3.42
N ILE A 94 7.11 -15.85 4.31
CA ILE A 94 6.35 -15.21 5.42
C ILE A 94 7.25 -15.21 6.64
N VAL A 95 7.28 -14.09 7.36
CA VAL A 95 8.11 -13.89 8.56
C VAL A 95 7.25 -13.35 9.71
N GLU A 96 7.73 -13.56 10.94
CA GLU A 96 7.09 -13.00 12.12
C GLU A 96 7.53 -11.56 12.34
N ARG A 97 6.58 -10.71 12.69
CA ARG A 97 6.79 -9.29 12.98
C ARG A 97 5.92 -8.88 14.15
N VAL A 98 6.13 -7.68 14.65
CA VAL A 98 5.32 -7.09 15.72
C VAL A 98 4.65 -5.85 15.16
N GLY A 99 3.33 -5.89 15.12
CA GLY A 99 2.50 -4.76 14.69
C GLY A 99 1.97 -3.96 15.87
N ALA A 100 1.13 -2.99 15.57
CA ALA A 100 0.54 -2.11 16.60
C ALA A 100 -0.30 -2.87 17.62
N LYS A 101 -0.89 -4.01 17.23
CA LYS A 101 -1.75 -4.84 18.10
C LYS A 101 -1.05 -6.08 18.66
N GLY A 102 0.23 -6.28 18.35
CA GLY A 102 1.00 -7.43 18.81
C GLY A 102 1.60 -8.26 17.67
N PRO A 103 1.91 -9.54 17.93
CA PRO A 103 2.54 -10.40 16.93
C PRO A 103 1.67 -10.58 15.68
N MET A 104 2.31 -10.51 14.54
CA MET A 104 1.68 -10.72 13.24
C MET A 104 2.61 -11.48 12.32
N ARG A 105 2.08 -11.96 11.22
CA ARG A 105 2.83 -12.62 10.16
C ARG A 105 2.77 -11.77 8.91
N SER A 106 3.91 -11.61 8.25
CA SER A 106 4.09 -10.62 7.20
C SER A 106 4.81 -11.16 6.00
N LEU A 107 4.52 -10.56 4.86
CA LEU A 107 5.32 -10.67 3.64
C LEU A 107 5.59 -9.27 3.10
N TYR A 108 6.61 -9.17 2.25
CA TYR A 108 7.06 -7.90 1.69
C TYR A 108 7.10 -7.97 0.17
N LEU A 109 6.70 -6.87 -0.46
CA LEU A 109 6.76 -6.73 -1.91
C LEU A 109 7.05 -5.27 -2.28
N ARG A 110 7.31 -5.02 -3.56
CA ARG A 110 7.55 -3.67 -4.08
C ARG A 110 6.45 -3.26 -5.02
N ASP A 111 6.04 -1.98 -4.93
CA ASP A 111 5.22 -1.42 -5.98
C ASP A 111 6.08 -1.04 -7.20
N PRO A 112 5.50 -0.57 -8.33
CA PRO A 112 6.29 -0.25 -9.51
C PRO A 112 7.37 0.82 -9.32
N ASP A 113 7.22 1.67 -8.30
CA ASP A 113 8.16 2.76 -8.03
C ASP A 113 9.21 2.38 -6.98
N GLY A 114 9.15 1.18 -6.43
CA GLY A 114 10.07 0.72 -5.42
C GLY A 114 9.65 0.96 -3.98
N ASN A 115 8.44 1.48 -3.74
CA ASN A 115 7.91 1.59 -2.39
C ASN A 115 7.83 0.19 -1.76
N LEU A 116 8.24 0.08 -0.50
CA LEU A 116 8.16 -1.18 0.22
C LEU A 116 6.77 -1.33 0.83
N ILE A 117 6.13 -2.45 0.54
CA ILE A 117 4.82 -2.78 1.07
C ILE A 117 4.94 -4.05 1.90
N GLU A 118 4.56 -3.94 3.17
CA GLU A 118 4.38 -5.10 4.04
C GLU A 118 2.90 -5.43 4.09
N LEU A 119 2.55 -6.69 3.87
CA LEU A 119 1.19 -7.20 4.02
C LEU A 119 1.18 -8.15 5.20
N SER A 120 0.27 -7.94 6.14
CA SER A 120 0.30 -8.63 7.43
C SER A 120 -1.08 -9.06 7.90
N SER A 121 -1.11 -10.20 8.58
CA SER A 121 -2.30 -10.64 9.29
C SER A 121 -1.95 -10.98 10.73
N TYR A 122 -2.87 -10.66 11.63
CA TYR A 122 -2.79 -11.07 13.03
C TYR A 122 -3.29 -12.50 13.20
N ALA A 123 -2.86 -13.15 14.26
CA ALA A 123 -3.38 -14.47 14.60
C ALA A 123 -4.89 -14.36 14.85
N ARG A 124 -5.66 -15.32 14.31
CA ARG A 124 -7.09 -15.40 14.55
C ARG A 124 -7.34 -16.30 15.75
N GLU A 125 -8.22 -15.84 16.61
CA GLU A 125 -8.72 -16.64 17.71
C GLU A 125 -9.84 -17.57 17.25
#